data_1d5aa4cb0fab845f3960b9d5cb1ab80c
#
_entry.id   1d5aa4cb0fab845f3960b9d5cb1ab80c
#
_cell.length_a   1.000
_cell.length_b   1.000
_cell.length_c   1.000
_cell.angle_alpha   90.00
_cell.angle_beta   90.00
_cell.angle_gamma   90.00
#
_symmetry.space_group_name_H-M   'P 1'
#
loop_
_entity.id
_entity.type
_entity.pdbx_description
1 polymer ?
#
loop_
_entity_poly.entity_id
_entity_poly.type
_entity_poly.pdbx_seq_one_letter_code
_entity_poly.pdbx_strand_id
1 'polypeptide(L)'
;MILNRQRAVRLARGPLGSFLRRAKNELGLEEASLTVCLVSDAEIARLNETFRKKKGPTDVLSFPSEKKWRVASGERREKRKNKRGAAGGRRLRRISRFDPEALHERRAYGTAERQATEGEPYRASVYLGDLAISPATARRYAKKNGRTLSSELQVLILHGVLHLLGYDHETDRGEMDRVERKLRKRLGLA
;
A
#
# COMPACT_ATOMS: atom_id res chain seq x y z
N MET A 1 11.21 0.49 -3.88
CA MET A 1 12.12 1.34 -4.70
C MET A 1 11.41 2.61 -5.11
N ILE A 2 12.13 3.77 -5.32
CA ILE A 2 11.52 5.02 -5.84
C ILE A 2 12.15 5.37 -7.17
N LEU A 3 11.30 5.43 -8.21
CA LEU A 3 11.65 5.80 -9.58
C LEU A 3 11.09 7.20 -9.89
N ASN A 4 11.92 8.12 -10.40
CA ASN A 4 11.46 9.43 -10.84
C ASN A 4 11.51 9.50 -12.36
N ARG A 5 10.34 9.45 -13.01
CA ARG A 5 10.17 9.49 -14.47
C ARG A 5 9.70 10.86 -14.97
N GLN A 6 9.39 11.79 -14.05
CA GLN A 6 8.97 13.15 -14.39
C GLN A 6 10.10 14.17 -14.22
N ARG A 7 9.99 15.33 -14.88
CA ARG A 7 10.97 16.42 -14.84
C ARG A 7 10.37 17.77 -14.38
N ALA A 8 9.05 17.84 -14.28
CA ALA A 8 8.33 19.10 -13.97
C ALA A 8 8.60 19.62 -12.54
N VAL A 9 8.91 18.71 -11.62
CA VAL A 9 9.12 19.03 -10.21
C VAL A 9 10.46 18.48 -9.75
N ARG A 10 11.36 19.35 -9.31
CA ARG A 10 12.63 18.93 -8.68
C ARG A 10 12.34 18.31 -7.32
N LEU A 11 12.77 17.08 -7.10
CA LEU A 11 12.57 16.31 -5.88
C LEU A 11 13.82 15.55 -5.47
N ALA A 12 14.15 15.57 -4.19
CA ALA A 12 15.15 14.70 -3.60
C ALA A 12 14.50 13.34 -3.30
N ARG A 13 15.01 12.27 -3.93
CA ARG A 13 14.50 10.90 -3.73
C ARG A 13 14.88 10.30 -2.37
N GLY A 14 16.01 10.71 -1.81
CA GLY A 14 16.53 10.18 -0.54
C GLY A 14 15.53 10.29 0.63
N PRO A 15 14.97 11.46 0.93
CA PRO A 15 13.97 11.62 1.99
C PRO A 15 12.73 10.77 1.82
N LEU A 16 12.23 10.63 0.58
CA LEU A 16 11.07 9.76 0.28
C LEU A 16 11.41 8.28 0.47
N GLY A 17 12.63 7.87 0.07
CA GLY A 17 13.13 6.50 0.29
C GLY A 17 13.27 6.17 1.77
N SER A 18 13.79 7.10 2.56
CA SER A 18 13.88 6.95 4.01
C SER A 18 12.52 6.88 4.68
N PHE A 19 11.58 7.71 4.22
CA PHE A 19 10.19 7.63 4.69
C PHE A 19 9.55 6.29 4.35
N LEU A 20 9.69 5.81 3.10
CA LEU A 20 9.12 4.53 2.68
C LEU A 20 9.66 3.36 3.54
N ARG A 21 10.96 3.36 3.88
CA ARG A 21 11.51 2.36 4.81
C ARG A 21 10.86 2.44 6.18
N ARG A 22 10.74 3.64 6.77
CA ARG A 22 10.07 3.82 8.07
C ARG A 22 8.62 3.36 8.03
N ALA A 23 7.87 3.71 6.98
CA ALA A 23 6.49 3.27 6.81
C ALA A 23 6.38 1.75 6.69
N LYS A 24 7.29 1.11 5.96
CA LYS A 24 7.37 -0.36 5.89
C LYS A 24 7.62 -0.99 7.26
N ASN A 25 8.56 -0.46 8.04
CA ASN A 25 8.85 -0.96 9.38
C ASN A 25 7.63 -0.84 10.31
N GLU A 26 6.95 0.33 10.30
CA GLU A 26 5.73 0.53 11.10
C GLU A 26 4.57 -0.41 10.70
N LEU A 27 4.60 -0.93 9.50
CA LEU A 27 3.61 -1.86 8.95
C LEU A 27 4.06 -3.33 9.01
N GLY A 28 5.26 -3.64 9.52
CA GLY A 28 5.83 -4.99 9.52
C GLY A 28 6.08 -5.54 8.11
N LEU A 29 6.49 -4.67 7.18
CA LEU A 29 6.68 -4.99 5.75
C LEU A 29 8.16 -4.93 5.33
N GLU A 30 9.10 -5.15 6.25
CA GLU A 30 10.53 -5.03 5.99
C GLU A 30 10.97 -5.88 4.80
N GLU A 31 10.47 -7.11 4.75
CA GLU A 31 10.80 -8.09 3.69
C GLU A 31 9.97 -7.91 2.41
N ALA A 32 8.92 -7.08 2.46
CA ALA A 32 8.10 -6.83 1.29
C ALA A 32 8.75 -5.79 0.37
N SER A 33 8.53 -5.91 -0.93
CA SER A 33 8.99 -4.95 -1.93
C SER A 33 7.80 -4.25 -2.60
N LEU A 34 7.99 -3.00 -2.97
CA LEU A 34 7.05 -2.23 -3.78
C LEU A 34 7.80 -1.15 -4.56
N THR A 35 7.18 -0.65 -5.62
CA THR A 35 7.73 0.44 -6.42
C THR A 35 6.87 1.68 -6.33
N VAL A 36 7.50 2.84 -6.11
CA VAL A 36 6.85 4.16 -6.21
C VAL A 36 7.38 4.85 -7.45
N CYS A 37 6.53 5.04 -8.44
CA CYS A 37 6.83 5.75 -9.68
C CYS A 37 6.33 7.20 -9.59
N LEU A 38 7.24 8.16 -9.59
CA LEU A 38 6.88 9.57 -9.73
C LEU A 38 6.73 9.88 -11.22
N VAL A 39 5.51 10.20 -11.65
CA VAL A 39 5.11 10.34 -13.06
C VAL A 39 4.62 11.76 -13.36
N SER A 40 4.48 12.10 -14.65
CA SER A 40 3.89 13.38 -15.07
C SER A 40 2.36 13.38 -14.94
N ASP A 41 1.75 14.59 -14.90
CA ASP A 41 0.28 14.73 -14.96
C ASP A 41 -0.32 14.06 -16.20
N ALA A 42 0.34 14.14 -17.34
CA ALA A 42 -0.14 13.50 -18.56
C ALA A 42 -0.09 11.97 -18.47
N GLU A 43 0.94 11.41 -17.83
CA GLU A 43 1.06 9.96 -17.65
C GLU A 43 0.02 9.45 -16.65
N ILE A 44 -0.15 10.10 -15.50
CA ILE A 44 -1.14 9.66 -14.51
C ILE A 44 -2.57 9.86 -14.99
N ALA A 45 -2.85 10.87 -15.83
CA ALA A 45 -4.17 11.06 -16.45
C ALA A 45 -4.52 9.89 -17.37
N ARG A 46 -3.56 9.43 -18.20
CA ARG A 46 -3.75 8.22 -19.04
C ARG A 46 -4.01 6.97 -18.20
N LEU A 47 -3.23 6.77 -17.12
CA LEU A 47 -3.43 5.65 -16.20
C LEU A 47 -4.81 5.73 -15.53
N ASN A 48 -5.24 6.92 -15.09
CA ASN A 48 -6.54 7.13 -14.46
C ASN A 48 -7.71 6.82 -15.42
N GLU A 49 -7.59 7.24 -16.67
CA GLU A 49 -8.61 6.94 -17.69
C GLU A 49 -8.64 5.44 -18.03
N THR A 50 -7.46 4.82 -18.18
CA THR A 50 -7.35 3.40 -18.53
C THR A 50 -7.90 2.50 -17.44
N PHE A 51 -7.50 2.72 -16.18
CA PHE A 51 -7.78 1.78 -15.08
C PHE A 51 -8.98 2.17 -14.21
N ARG A 52 -9.28 3.47 -14.07
CA ARG A 52 -10.41 3.96 -13.26
C ARG A 52 -11.56 4.55 -14.09
N LYS A 53 -11.41 4.67 -15.40
CA LYS A 53 -12.38 5.30 -16.32
C LYS A 53 -12.70 6.75 -15.96
N LYS A 54 -11.77 7.43 -15.27
CA LYS A 54 -11.90 8.83 -14.84
C LYS A 54 -10.97 9.71 -15.68
N LYS A 55 -11.47 10.80 -16.25
CA LYS A 55 -10.69 11.76 -17.02
C LYS A 55 -9.89 12.69 -16.10
N GLY A 56 -8.69 13.08 -16.58
CA GLY A 56 -7.83 14.03 -15.90
C GLY A 56 -6.83 13.38 -14.91
N PRO A 57 -5.85 14.18 -14.47
CA PRO A 57 -4.81 13.69 -13.57
C PRO A 57 -5.37 13.52 -12.14
N THR A 58 -4.91 12.49 -11.45
CA THR A 58 -5.05 12.30 -10.01
C THR A 58 -3.69 12.45 -9.34
N ASP A 59 -3.64 12.46 -8.03
CA ASP A 59 -2.41 12.53 -7.23
C ASP A 59 -1.72 11.18 -7.09
N VAL A 60 -2.47 10.09 -6.86
CA VAL A 60 -1.94 8.74 -6.70
C VAL A 60 -2.87 7.68 -7.32
N LEU A 61 -2.26 6.62 -7.82
CA LEU A 61 -2.90 5.37 -8.21
C LEU A 61 -2.11 4.20 -7.64
N SER A 62 -2.82 3.21 -7.12
CA SER A 62 -2.24 1.99 -6.56
C SER A 62 -2.59 0.80 -7.44
N PHE A 63 -1.57 0.02 -7.77
CA PHE A 63 -1.65 -1.19 -8.60
C PHE A 63 -1.19 -2.39 -7.77
N PRO A 64 -2.07 -3.07 -7.04
CA PRO A 64 -1.70 -4.24 -6.27
C PRO A 64 -1.16 -5.35 -7.18
N SER A 65 -0.17 -6.11 -6.68
CA SER A 65 0.27 -7.31 -7.39
C SER A 65 -0.88 -8.32 -7.49
N GLU A 66 -0.84 -9.20 -8.51
CA GLU A 66 -1.87 -10.24 -8.70
C GLU A 66 -1.99 -11.18 -7.50
N LYS A 67 -0.91 -11.38 -6.76
CA LYS A 67 -0.92 -12.09 -5.46
C LYS A 67 -1.50 -11.15 -4.40
N LYS A 68 -2.80 -11.23 -4.18
CA LYS A 68 -3.47 -10.46 -3.12
C LYS A 68 -2.82 -10.74 -1.77
N TRP A 69 -2.08 -9.77 -1.26
CA TRP A 69 -1.63 -9.76 0.11
C TRP A 69 -2.85 -9.63 1.02
N ARG A 70 -3.11 -10.64 1.84
CA ARG A 70 -4.16 -10.56 2.87
C ARG A 70 -3.46 -10.35 4.20
N VAL A 71 -3.66 -9.19 4.79
CA VAL A 71 -3.33 -8.98 6.20
C VAL A 71 -4.24 -9.92 7.00
N ALA A 72 -3.65 -10.85 7.76
CA ALA A 72 -4.43 -11.73 8.60
C ALA A 72 -5.02 -10.93 9.75
N SER A 73 -6.32 -10.73 9.73
CA SER A 73 -7.05 -10.26 10.91
C SER A 73 -7.05 -11.39 11.94
N GLY A 74 -6.41 -11.13 13.08
CA GLY A 74 -6.46 -12.04 14.23
C GLY A 74 -7.88 -12.13 14.80
N GLU A 75 -8.69 -13.01 14.25
CA GLU A 75 -9.90 -13.44 14.92
C GLU A 75 -9.54 -14.54 15.90
N ARG A 76 -9.59 -14.23 17.20
CA ARG A 76 -9.79 -15.25 18.23
C ARG A 76 -11.08 -15.98 17.91
N ARG A 77 -10.94 -17.23 17.56
CA ARG A 77 -12.06 -18.16 17.39
C ARG A 77 -12.70 -18.38 18.75
N GLU A 78 -13.71 -17.57 19.09
CA GLU A 78 -14.70 -18.03 20.07
C GLU A 78 -15.45 -19.22 19.46
N LYS A 79 -15.26 -20.39 20.09
CA LYS A 79 -16.04 -21.60 19.82
C LYS A 79 -17.51 -21.32 20.14
N ARG A 80 -18.29 -20.91 19.16
CA ARG A 80 -19.74 -21.05 19.23
C ARG A 80 -20.14 -22.28 18.41
N LYS A 81 -20.45 -23.35 19.15
CA LYS A 81 -21.33 -24.43 18.67
C LYS A 81 -22.64 -23.79 18.25
N ASN A 82 -23.02 -23.81 16.98
CA ASN A 82 -24.41 -24.11 16.65
C ASN A 82 -24.60 -24.59 15.22
N LYS A 83 -25.61 -25.42 15.08
CA LYS A 83 -25.98 -26.30 13.99
C LYS A 83 -26.68 -25.58 12.84
N ARG A 84 -26.50 -26.14 11.62
CA ARG A 84 -27.43 -26.24 10.47
C ARG A 84 -27.66 -25.02 9.58
N GLY A 85 -27.44 -25.26 8.28
CA GLY A 85 -28.25 -24.66 7.22
C GLY A 85 -27.46 -24.08 6.05
N ALA A 86 -27.51 -24.79 4.98
CA ALA A 86 -27.19 -24.59 3.58
C ALA A 86 -27.11 -23.18 2.98
N ALA A 87 -26.36 -23.14 1.86
CA ALA A 87 -26.43 -22.31 0.68
C ALA A 87 -25.37 -21.21 0.51
N GLY A 88 -24.65 -21.41 -0.56
CA GLY A 88 -23.54 -20.71 -1.14
C GLY A 88 -23.67 -19.20 -1.28
N GLY A 89 -22.65 -18.53 -0.82
CA GLY A 89 -22.35 -17.15 -1.11
C GLY A 89 -20.97 -16.87 -0.56
N ARG A 90 -19.97 -16.73 -1.43
CA ARG A 90 -18.63 -16.31 -1.01
C ARG A 90 -18.68 -14.86 -0.54
N ARG A 91 -19.04 -14.64 0.73
CA ARG A 91 -18.87 -13.35 1.39
C ARG A 91 -17.37 -13.07 1.52
N LEU A 92 -16.92 -11.99 0.90
CA LEU A 92 -15.63 -11.36 1.18
C LEU A 92 -15.54 -11.10 2.69
N ARG A 93 -14.65 -11.81 3.39
CA ARG A 93 -14.44 -11.63 4.83
C ARG A 93 -13.73 -10.30 5.08
N ARG A 94 -14.37 -9.52 5.88
CA ARG A 94 -14.03 -8.20 6.37
C ARG A 94 -12.74 -8.23 7.19
N ILE A 95 -11.78 -7.39 6.83
CA ILE A 95 -10.53 -7.18 7.57
C ILE A 95 -10.83 -6.22 8.71
N SER A 96 -10.81 -6.67 9.96
CA SER A 96 -11.20 -5.85 11.11
C SER A 96 -10.06 -5.44 12.06
N ARG A 97 -8.82 -5.91 11.86
CA ARG A 97 -7.68 -5.46 12.67
C ARG A 97 -6.34 -5.73 11.96
N PHE A 98 -5.49 -4.71 11.90
CA PHE A 98 -4.09 -4.86 11.58
C PHE A 98 -3.40 -5.52 12.78
N ASP A 99 -2.85 -6.71 12.57
CA ASP A 99 -2.02 -7.42 13.54
C ASP A 99 -0.62 -7.62 12.92
N PRO A 100 0.39 -6.89 13.43
CA PRO A 100 1.77 -7.02 12.95
C PRO A 100 2.34 -8.42 13.16
N GLU A 101 1.90 -9.15 14.21
CA GLU A 101 2.40 -10.49 14.54
C GLU A 101 1.88 -11.55 13.56
N ALA A 102 0.70 -11.35 13.00
CA ALA A 102 0.15 -12.25 11.96
C ALA A 102 0.94 -12.24 10.64
N LEU A 103 1.82 -11.26 10.44
CA LEU A 103 2.72 -11.20 9.28
C LEU A 103 3.89 -12.20 9.39
N HIS A 104 4.30 -12.55 10.61
CA HIS A 104 5.40 -13.49 10.85
C HIS A 104 5.02 -14.96 10.57
N GLU A 105 3.75 -15.35 10.75
CA GLU A 105 3.31 -16.75 10.56
C GLU A 105 3.09 -17.15 9.09
N ARG A 106 3.04 -16.21 8.14
CA ARG A 106 2.82 -16.52 6.72
C ARG A 106 4.09 -16.62 5.87
N ARG A 107 5.18 -17.04 6.49
CA ARG A 107 6.49 -17.25 5.84
C ARG A 107 6.56 -18.40 4.81
N ALA A 108 5.49 -19.08 4.52
CA ALA A 108 5.58 -20.40 3.89
C ALA A 108 4.73 -20.62 2.64
N TYR A 109 4.49 -19.68 1.73
CA TYR A 109 3.94 -20.07 0.40
C TYR A 109 4.30 -19.04 -0.67
N GLY A 110 5.25 -19.39 -1.50
CA GLY A 110 5.58 -18.67 -2.71
C GLY A 110 6.86 -19.15 -3.37
N THR A 111 6.86 -20.41 -3.86
CA THR A 111 7.94 -20.94 -4.71
C THR A 111 7.86 -20.28 -6.08
N ALA A 112 8.81 -19.41 -6.38
CA ALA A 112 9.24 -19.12 -7.73
C ALA A 112 10.60 -19.79 -7.89
N GLU A 113 10.65 -20.88 -8.65
CA GLU A 113 11.88 -21.59 -9.00
C GLU A 113 12.81 -20.66 -9.76
N ARG A 114 13.91 -20.26 -9.09
CA ARG A 114 15.17 -19.91 -9.74
C ARG A 114 16.25 -20.67 -9.02
N GLN A 115 17.11 -21.35 -9.76
CA GLN A 115 18.24 -22.16 -9.30
C GLN A 115 19.04 -21.36 -8.27
N ALA A 116 18.99 -21.82 -7.02
CA ALA A 116 19.75 -21.29 -5.93
C ALA A 116 21.18 -21.85 -6.01
N THR A 117 22.17 -20.99 -5.96
CA THR A 117 23.52 -21.39 -5.53
C THR A 117 23.46 -21.69 -4.04
N GLU A 118 24.04 -22.83 -3.64
CA GLU A 118 24.05 -23.33 -2.27
C GLU A 118 24.71 -22.31 -1.33
N GLY A 119 24.01 -21.88 -0.27
CA GLY A 119 24.63 -21.15 0.82
C GLY A 119 23.74 -20.21 1.66
N GLU A 120 22.66 -19.64 1.12
CA GLU A 120 21.79 -18.73 1.90
C GLU A 120 20.31 -19.09 1.72
N PRO A 121 19.50 -19.14 2.80
CA PRO A 121 18.07 -19.35 2.63
C PRO A 121 17.46 -18.16 1.89
N TYR A 122 17.04 -18.38 0.63
CA TYR A 122 16.35 -17.41 -0.19
C TYR A 122 15.04 -17.00 0.50
N ARG A 123 15.04 -15.86 1.15
CA ARG A 123 13.80 -15.23 1.64
C ARG A 123 13.10 -14.59 0.45
N ALA A 124 12.10 -15.26 -0.09
CA ALA A 124 11.27 -14.71 -1.14
C ALA A 124 10.61 -13.40 -0.66
N SER A 125 11.11 -12.26 -1.14
CA SER A 125 10.50 -10.97 -0.85
C SER A 125 9.15 -10.89 -1.56
N VAL A 126 8.08 -10.62 -0.81
CA VAL A 126 6.75 -10.45 -1.38
C VAL A 126 6.67 -9.11 -2.10
N TYR A 127 6.30 -9.13 -3.38
CA TYR A 127 6.02 -7.91 -4.12
C TYR A 127 4.58 -7.47 -3.89
N LEU A 128 4.39 -6.26 -3.34
CA LEU A 128 3.06 -5.71 -3.01
C LEU A 128 2.40 -5.05 -4.21
N GLY A 129 3.18 -4.48 -5.11
CA GLY A 129 2.68 -3.76 -6.28
C GLY A 129 3.36 -2.41 -6.51
N ASP A 130 2.72 -1.58 -7.33
CA ASP A 130 3.23 -0.28 -7.77
C ASP A 130 2.33 0.87 -7.30
N LEU A 131 2.95 2.01 -6.99
CA LEU A 131 2.28 3.28 -6.81
C LEU A 131 2.71 4.24 -7.91
N ALA A 132 1.77 4.84 -8.63
CA ALA A 132 2.03 5.96 -9.52
C ALA A 132 1.59 7.25 -8.82
N ILE A 133 2.48 8.22 -8.67
CA ILE A 133 2.21 9.50 -8.00
C ILE A 133 2.58 10.64 -8.94
N SER A 134 1.71 11.65 -9.09
CA SER A 134 2.05 12.89 -9.77
C SER A 134 2.52 13.95 -8.77
N PRO A 135 3.81 14.32 -8.75
CA PRO A 135 4.30 15.39 -7.89
C PRO A 135 3.72 16.77 -8.25
N ALA A 136 3.32 16.99 -9.49
CA ALA A 136 2.71 18.25 -9.90
C ALA A 136 1.29 18.38 -9.34
N THR A 137 0.49 17.33 -9.42
CA THR A 137 -0.83 17.27 -8.77
C THR A 137 -0.71 17.32 -7.25
N ALA A 138 0.21 16.54 -6.67
CA ALA A 138 0.49 16.56 -5.23
C ALA A 138 0.86 17.96 -4.71
N ARG A 139 1.64 18.74 -5.50
CA ARG A 139 1.97 20.13 -5.16
C ARG A 139 0.74 21.02 -5.07
N ARG A 140 -0.24 20.85 -5.97
CA ARG A 140 -1.48 21.63 -5.93
C ARG A 140 -2.29 21.29 -4.68
N TYR A 141 -2.40 20.03 -4.31
CA TYR A 141 -3.08 19.60 -3.09
C TYR A 141 -2.32 20.02 -1.82
N ALA A 142 -1.01 19.88 -1.80
CA ALA A 142 -0.18 20.35 -0.69
C ALA A 142 -0.45 21.83 -0.37
N LYS A 143 -0.46 22.70 -1.42
CA LYS A 143 -0.79 24.11 -1.28
C LYS A 143 -2.19 24.35 -0.72
N LYS A 144 -3.19 23.61 -1.24
CA LYS A 144 -4.58 23.68 -0.77
C LYS A 144 -4.73 23.25 0.69
N ASN A 145 -3.95 22.26 1.11
CA ASN A 145 -4.02 21.66 2.44
C ASN A 145 -3.04 22.31 3.45
N GLY A 146 -2.34 23.39 3.08
CA GLY A 146 -1.35 24.06 3.95
C GLY A 146 -0.13 23.20 4.27
N ARG A 147 0.23 22.23 3.41
CA ARG A 147 1.34 21.30 3.61
C ARG A 147 2.52 21.58 2.68
N THR A 148 3.69 21.07 3.06
CA THR A 148 4.82 21.00 2.13
C THR A 148 4.59 19.90 1.10
N LEU A 149 5.19 20.04 -0.09
CA LEU A 149 5.14 18.98 -1.10
C LEU A 149 5.74 17.66 -0.56
N SER A 150 6.79 17.73 0.24
CA SER A 150 7.41 16.54 0.84
C SER A 150 6.44 15.81 1.76
N SER A 151 5.75 16.55 2.64
CA SER A 151 4.74 15.96 3.53
C SER A 151 3.57 15.36 2.75
N GLU A 152 3.09 16.05 1.72
CA GLU A 152 1.99 15.52 0.88
C GLU A 152 2.39 14.24 0.16
N LEU A 153 3.59 14.18 -0.43
CA LEU A 153 4.09 12.95 -1.07
C LEU A 153 4.23 11.79 -0.07
N GLN A 154 4.65 12.06 1.16
CA GLN A 154 4.72 11.04 2.21
C GLN A 154 3.34 10.53 2.59
N VAL A 155 2.35 11.41 2.70
CA VAL A 155 0.94 11.04 2.92
C VAL A 155 0.42 10.15 1.79
N LEU A 156 0.67 10.53 0.52
CA LEU A 156 0.24 9.76 -0.64
C LEU A 156 0.93 8.39 -0.73
N ILE A 157 2.20 8.30 -0.37
CA ILE A 157 2.91 7.02 -0.27
C ILE A 157 2.25 6.14 0.79
N LEU A 158 1.99 6.65 2.00
CA LEU A 158 1.35 5.89 3.07
C LEU A 158 -0.04 5.41 2.66
N HIS A 159 -0.86 6.31 2.13
CA HIS A 159 -2.20 6.02 1.63
C HIS A 159 -2.19 4.92 0.55
N GLY A 160 -1.30 5.07 -0.44
CA GLY A 160 -1.14 4.07 -1.51
C GLY A 160 -0.67 2.70 -1.00
N VAL A 161 0.24 2.66 -0.01
CA VAL A 161 0.68 1.41 0.62
C VAL A 161 -0.49 0.71 1.32
N LEU A 162 -1.37 1.45 2.00
CA LEU A 162 -2.57 0.87 2.62
C LEU A 162 -3.49 0.24 1.56
N HIS A 163 -3.67 0.87 0.39
CA HIS A 163 -4.40 0.27 -0.72
C HIS A 163 -3.73 -1.01 -1.24
N LEU A 164 -2.39 -1.06 -1.35
CA LEU A 164 -1.68 -2.28 -1.73
C LEU A 164 -1.87 -3.41 -0.72
N LEU A 165 -2.10 -3.09 0.55
CA LEU A 165 -2.44 -4.04 1.61
C LEU A 165 -3.91 -4.46 1.61
N GLY A 166 -4.74 -3.89 0.72
CA GLY A 166 -6.14 -4.25 0.55
C GLY A 166 -7.11 -3.43 1.41
N TYR A 167 -6.66 -2.34 2.02
CA TYR A 167 -7.58 -1.36 2.60
C TYR A 167 -8.25 -0.57 1.48
N ASP A 168 -9.53 -0.24 1.65
CA ASP A 168 -10.28 0.52 0.67
C ASP A 168 -11.34 1.39 1.36
N HIS A 169 -11.05 2.69 1.44
CA HIS A 169 -11.91 3.67 2.09
C HIS A 169 -13.27 3.88 1.37
N GLU A 170 -13.40 3.44 0.09
CA GLU A 170 -14.67 3.49 -0.64
C GLU A 170 -15.65 2.39 -0.17
N THR A 171 -15.13 1.28 0.36
CA THR A 171 -15.92 0.09 0.71
C THR A 171 -15.86 -0.29 2.19
N ASP A 172 -14.91 0.27 2.96
CA ASP A 172 -14.77 0.00 4.39
C ASP A 172 -15.70 0.92 5.23
N ARG A 173 -15.73 0.69 6.55
CA ARG A 173 -16.47 1.53 7.51
C ARG A 173 -15.55 2.51 8.25
N GLY A 174 -14.60 3.14 7.53
CA GLY A 174 -13.59 4.05 8.07
C GLY A 174 -12.43 3.32 8.74
N GLU A 175 -12.19 2.06 8.39
CA GLU A 175 -11.08 1.26 8.91
C GLU A 175 -9.75 1.79 8.40
N MET A 176 -9.65 2.08 7.10
CA MET A 176 -8.48 2.68 6.48
C MET A 176 -8.13 4.03 7.11
N ASP A 177 -9.13 4.90 7.29
CA ASP A 177 -8.94 6.23 7.89
C ASP A 177 -8.38 6.15 9.32
N ARG A 178 -8.86 5.20 10.12
CA ARG A 178 -8.36 5.00 11.49
C ARG A 178 -6.92 4.53 11.49
N VAL A 179 -6.57 3.58 10.64
CA VAL A 179 -5.21 3.04 10.50
C VAL A 179 -4.28 4.13 9.97
N GLU A 180 -4.67 4.81 8.92
CA GLU A 180 -3.87 5.88 8.31
C GLU A 180 -3.59 7.01 9.31
N ARG A 181 -4.60 7.48 10.05
CA ARG A 181 -4.46 8.52 11.07
C ARG A 181 -3.50 8.10 12.19
N LYS A 182 -3.56 6.85 12.64
CA LYS A 182 -2.64 6.30 13.64
C LYS A 182 -1.21 6.28 13.13
N LEU A 183 -1.01 5.82 11.89
CA LEU A 183 0.31 5.75 11.26
C LEU A 183 0.89 7.13 10.96
N ARG A 184 0.07 8.09 10.52
CA ARG A 184 0.50 9.49 10.34
C ARG A 184 1.09 10.07 11.62
N LYS A 185 0.44 9.88 12.77
CA LYS A 185 0.97 10.32 14.07
C LYS A 185 2.32 9.67 14.39
N ARG A 186 2.45 8.35 14.20
CA ARG A 186 3.69 7.61 14.47
C ARG A 186 4.84 8.04 13.54
N LEU A 187 4.52 8.37 12.31
CA LEU A 187 5.48 8.76 11.28
C LEU A 187 5.79 10.27 11.28
N GLY A 188 5.12 11.05 12.12
CA GLY A 188 5.32 12.50 12.21
C GLY A 188 4.74 13.27 11.02
N LEU A 189 3.60 12.83 10.49
CA LEU A 189 2.87 13.46 9.38
C LEU A 189 1.61 14.21 9.84
N ALA A 190 1.47 14.45 11.10
CA ALA A 190 0.31 15.14 11.67
C ALA A 190 0.36 16.65 11.38
#